data_27e7f4c779ec420af6ae5a04a69ae7bb
#
_entry.id   27e7f4c779ec420af6ae5a04a69ae7bb
#
_cell.length_a   1.000
_cell.length_b   1.000
_cell.length_c   1.000
_cell.angle_alpha   90.00
_cell.angle_beta   90.00
_cell.angle_gamma   90.00
#
_symmetry.space_group_name_H-M   'P 1'
#
loop_
_entity.id
_entity.type
_entity.pdbx_description
1 polymer ?
#
loop_
_entity_poly.entity_id
_entity_poly.type
_entity_poly.pdbx_seq_one_letter_code
_entity_poly.pdbx_strand_id
1 'polypeptide(L)'
;MLKTNKVLFFDGIEFENIILHYIDHGKFNLAKKALSIGMDQHPKNIELMLLKTEILLFEGAFKDAEKLLVEIEILSPENEEIYVQRASIFSKKKKHKLAIALLYKALTVTENPSEINNLIGNEYLFIENFNKAKEYFIRCLNENHEDYQSLYNLLYCFEKLNQINEAKIFLKEFIDSDPYNEIAWHQLGKLYIKLNEYDKAMSAFDFSIISNESYSSAYIEKGKLLEKVDNYQEAIKNYQISFKLNSPNAFISHRIGLCHMKLGNSTLAMNFFEESIQLEPNHEQSWIDLINLLQRNNELLKSQLYVRRSLEVNGDSIELWRKSAEINFKIKFYHDVCTACEYIDSIGNHSLKTWKFWVDSMIYLKNWDSAHKIGLRASKSFPNNSSLLLRVAGCKIRLGKKKEGHNIIKETIKRKNITNQIRKKINAFFPELLNFNL
;
A
#
# COMPACT_ATOMS: atom_id res chain seq x y z
N MET A 1 13.36 12.06 -40.65
CA MET A 1 13.46 10.65 -41.06
C MET A 1 12.21 9.87 -40.75
N LEU A 2 11.93 9.48 -39.48
CA LEU A 2 10.77 8.65 -39.11
C LEU A 2 9.39 9.27 -39.45
N LYS A 3 9.29 10.57 -39.59
CA LYS A 3 8.06 11.30 -40.00
C LYS A 3 7.99 11.72 -41.45
N THR A 4 9.10 11.72 -42.18
CA THR A 4 9.20 12.34 -43.53
C THR A 4 9.52 11.36 -44.64
N ASN A 5 9.70 10.07 -44.35
CA ASN A 5 10.15 9.02 -45.27
C ASN A 5 11.45 9.34 -46.04
N LYS A 6 12.21 10.35 -45.62
CA LYS A 6 13.54 10.63 -46.21
C LYS A 6 14.54 9.68 -45.56
N VAL A 7 15.19 8.88 -46.37
CA VAL A 7 16.30 8.01 -45.94
C VAL A 7 17.53 8.89 -45.78
N LEU A 8 17.91 9.17 -44.52
CA LEU A 8 19.19 9.77 -44.21
C LEU A 8 20.10 8.63 -43.68
N PHE A 9 21.35 8.69 -44.10
CA PHE A 9 22.34 7.75 -43.57
C PHE A 9 22.85 8.27 -42.24
N PHE A 10 22.85 7.41 -41.21
CA PHE A 10 23.44 7.64 -39.92
C PHE A 10 24.43 6.51 -39.64
N ASP A 11 25.42 6.75 -38.78
CA ASP A 11 26.30 5.67 -38.33
C ASP A 11 25.63 4.78 -37.28
N GLY A 12 26.28 3.67 -36.91
CA GLY A 12 25.72 2.71 -35.96
C GLY A 12 25.51 3.32 -34.59
N ILE A 13 26.42 4.17 -34.13
CA ILE A 13 26.36 4.82 -32.81
C ILE A 13 25.22 5.84 -32.75
N GLU A 14 25.00 6.59 -33.83
CA GLU A 14 23.88 7.54 -33.94
C GLU A 14 22.52 6.82 -33.86
N PHE A 15 22.39 5.65 -34.52
CA PHE A 15 21.18 4.83 -34.39
C PHE A 15 21.00 4.30 -32.99
N GLU A 16 22.04 3.82 -32.36
CA GLU A 16 22.02 3.35 -30.95
C GLU A 16 21.47 4.44 -30.03
N ASN A 17 22.05 5.64 -30.08
CA ASN A 17 21.60 6.77 -29.27
C ASN A 17 20.12 7.15 -29.51
N ILE A 18 19.69 7.13 -30.80
CA ILE A 18 18.29 7.40 -31.16
C ILE A 18 17.35 6.33 -30.60
N ILE A 19 17.74 5.07 -30.69
CA ILE A 19 16.92 3.94 -30.19
C ILE A 19 16.79 4.01 -28.69
N LEU A 20 17.91 4.13 -27.96
CA LEU A 20 17.95 4.27 -26.51
C LEU A 20 17.10 5.46 -26.06
N HIS A 21 17.25 6.63 -26.67
CA HIS A 21 16.41 7.80 -26.37
C HIS A 21 14.90 7.48 -26.48
N TYR A 22 14.48 6.73 -27.50
CA TYR A 22 13.07 6.37 -27.63
C TYR A 22 12.63 5.32 -26.62
N ILE A 23 13.49 4.40 -26.21
CA ILE A 23 13.23 3.40 -25.16
C ILE A 23 13.02 4.13 -23.82
N ASP A 24 13.92 5.02 -23.43
CA ASP A 24 13.87 5.79 -22.18
C ASP A 24 12.60 6.65 -22.05
N HIS A 25 12.10 7.15 -23.17
CA HIS A 25 10.86 7.92 -23.23
C HIS A 25 9.60 7.07 -23.43
N GLY A 26 9.69 5.73 -23.35
CA GLY A 26 8.58 4.81 -23.52
C GLY A 26 7.98 4.75 -24.93
N LYS A 27 8.70 5.28 -25.95
CA LYS A 27 8.24 5.35 -27.34
C LYS A 27 8.67 4.13 -28.16
N PHE A 28 8.36 2.93 -27.67
CA PHE A 28 8.81 1.65 -28.22
C PHE A 28 8.54 1.47 -29.73
N ASN A 29 7.41 1.99 -30.25
CA ASN A 29 7.11 1.92 -31.69
C ASN A 29 8.09 2.73 -32.56
N LEU A 30 8.60 3.85 -32.04
CA LEU A 30 9.60 4.66 -32.72
C LEU A 30 10.99 4.03 -32.60
N ALA A 31 11.33 3.46 -31.45
CA ALA A 31 12.54 2.68 -31.23
C ALA A 31 12.66 1.53 -32.25
N LYS A 32 11.60 0.73 -32.45
CA LYS A 32 11.56 -0.34 -33.43
C LYS A 32 11.73 0.13 -34.85
N LYS A 33 11.11 1.26 -35.24
CA LYS A 33 11.28 1.84 -36.58
C LYS A 33 12.71 2.31 -36.80
N ALA A 34 13.31 2.98 -35.83
CA ALA A 34 14.70 3.42 -35.87
C ALA A 34 15.64 2.20 -35.97
N LEU A 35 15.39 1.17 -35.14
CA LEU A 35 16.15 -0.08 -35.19
C LEU A 35 16.05 -0.80 -36.53
N SER A 36 14.86 -0.89 -37.15
CA SER A 36 14.69 -1.50 -38.45
C SER A 36 15.54 -0.77 -39.51
N ILE A 37 15.51 0.56 -39.53
CA ILE A 37 16.29 1.37 -40.46
C ILE A 37 17.79 1.24 -40.19
N GLY A 38 18.18 1.23 -38.89
CA GLY A 38 19.57 1.02 -38.49
C GLY A 38 20.11 -0.33 -38.94
N MET A 39 19.33 -1.40 -38.74
CA MET A 39 19.70 -2.75 -39.17
C MET A 39 19.77 -2.90 -40.70
N ASP A 40 18.94 -2.16 -41.48
CA ASP A 40 19.00 -2.15 -42.91
C ASP A 40 20.29 -1.47 -43.40
N GLN A 41 20.79 -0.43 -42.71
CA GLN A 41 22.02 0.29 -43.04
C GLN A 41 23.28 -0.44 -42.50
N HIS A 42 23.16 -1.08 -41.34
CA HIS A 42 24.25 -1.73 -40.62
C HIS A 42 23.88 -3.13 -40.16
N PRO A 43 23.68 -4.12 -41.05
CA PRO A 43 23.09 -5.43 -40.73
C PRO A 43 23.95 -6.31 -39.84
N LYS A 44 25.25 -6.00 -39.68
CA LYS A 44 26.18 -6.75 -38.81
C LYS A 44 26.67 -5.93 -37.62
N ASN A 45 26.03 -4.80 -37.32
CA ASN A 45 26.40 -4.03 -36.15
C ASN A 45 25.90 -4.76 -34.89
N ILE A 46 26.82 -5.16 -34.01
CA ILE A 46 26.56 -5.99 -32.81
C ILE A 46 25.65 -5.24 -31.86
N GLU A 47 25.88 -3.96 -31.61
CA GLU A 47 25.10 -3.14 -30.68
C GLU A 47 23.64 -3.02 -31.12
N LEU A 48 23.40 -2.80 -32.41
CA LEU A 48 22.03 -2.79 -32.93
C LEU A 48 21.37 -4.17 -32.87
N MET A 49 22.13 -5.25 -33.06
CA MET A 49 21.62 -6.61 -32.89
C MET A 49 21.27 -6.90 -31.41
N LEU A 50 22.08 -6.44 -30.45
CA LEU A 50 21.82 -6.55 -29.01
C LEU A 50 20.56 -5.76 -28.62
N LEU A 51 20.41 -4.51 -29.08
CA LEU A 51 19.20 -3.72 -28.87
C LEU A 51 17.95 -4.39 -29.46
N LYS A 52 18.10 -5.04 -30.63
CA LYS A 52 17.01 -5.84 -31.20
C LYS A 52 16.63 -7.01 -30.30
N THR A 53 17.62 -7.67 -29.72
CA THR A 53 17.38 -8.77 -28.79
C THR A 53 16.67 -8.28 -27.54
N GLU A 54 17.07 -7.16 -26.98
CA GLU A 54 16.42 -6.54 -25.83
C GLU A 54 14.94 -6.21 -26.10
N ILE A 55 14.63 -5.63 -27.24
CA ILE A 55 13.23 -5.37 -27.66
C ILE A 55 12.45 -6.68 -27.79
N LEU A 56 13.04 -7.73 -28.37
CA LEU A 56 12.41 -9.06 -28.46
C LEU A 56 12.16 -9.67 -27.08
N LEU A 57 13.08 -9.47 -26.13
CA LEU A 57 12.91 -9.90 -24.73
C LEU A 57 11.79 -9.15 -24.03
N PHE A 58 11.64 -7.86 -24.30
CA PHE A 58 10.54 -7.07 -23.78
C PHE A 58 9.18 -7.56 -24.33
N GLU A 59 9.12 -7.96 -25.60
CA GLU A 59 7.93 -8.50 -26.24
C GLU A 59 7.62 -9.96 -25.88
N GLY A 60 8.53 -10.65 -25.19
CA GLY A 60 8.40 -12.08 -24.87
C GLY A 60 8.72 -13.01 -26.03
N ALA A 61 9.30 -12.50 -27.12
CA ALA A 61 9.70 -13.27 -28.32
C ALA A 61 11.01 -14.05 -28.09
N PHE A 62 11.08 -14.84 -27.01
CA PHE A 62 12.31 -15.50 -26.54
C PHE A 62 12.99 -16.41 -27.56
N LYS A 63 12.23 -17.02 -28.48
CA LYS A 63 12.79 -17.91 -29.50
C LYS A 63 13.58 -17.12 -30.56
N ASP A 64 13.07 -15.96 -30.96
CA ASP A 64 13.72 -15.13 -31.95
C ASP A 64 14.89 -14.35 -31.36
N ALA A 65 14.76 -13.95 -30.07
CA ALA A 65 15.88 -13.41 -29.31
C ALA A 65 17.05 -14.42 -29.25
N GLU A 66 16.80 -15.70 -28.93
CA GLU A 66 17.85 -16.70 -28.85
C GLU A 66 18.53 -16.97 -30.19
N LYS A 67 17.79 -16.99 -31.31
CA LYS A 67 18.39 -17.12 -32.65
C LYS A 67 19.36 -15.98 -32.92
N LEU A 68 18.95 -14.76 -32.60
CA LEU A 68 19.78 -13.59 -32.82
C LEU A 68 21.02 -13.59 -31.92
N LEU A 69 20.89 -14.04 -30.66
CA LEU A 69 22.03 -14.22 -29.75
C LEU A 69 23.04 -15.25 -30.27
N VAL A 70 22.58 -16.33 -30.95
CA VAL A 70 23.49 -17.28 -31.60
C VAL A 70 24.24 -16.62 -32.76
N GLU A 71 23.59 -15.76 -33.53
CA GLU A 71 24.26 -14.99 -34.63
C GLU A 71 25.30 -14.02 -34.07
N ILE A 72 24.96 -13.33 -32.95
CA ILE A 72 25.91 -12.42 -32.28
C ILE A 72 27.11 -13.19 -31.72
N GLU A 73 26.89 -14.36 -31.13
CA GLU A 73 27.96 -15.18 -30.56
C GLU A 73 28.98 -15.65 -31.62
N ILE A 74 28.54 -15.87 -32.85
CA ILE A 74 29.44 -16.17 -33.99
C ILE A 74 30.28 -14.95 -34.39
N LEU A 75 29.70 -13.74 -34.29
CA LEU A 75 30.37 -12.49 -34.68
C LEU A 75 31.32 -11.98 -33.56
N SER A 76 30.93 -12.16 -32.31
CA SER A 76 31.67 -11.70 -31.13
C SER A 76 31.54 -12.71 -29.97
N PRO A 77 32.36 -13.77 -29.93
CA PRO A 77 32.23 -14.86 -28.95
C PRO A 77 32.45 -14.47 -27.49
N GLU A 78 33.21 -13.40 -27.24
CA GLU A 78 33.58 -12.93 -25.91
C GLU A 78 32.70 -11.76 -25.44
N ASN A 79 31.58 -11.47 -26.12
CA ASN A 79 30.69 -10.40 -25.73
C ASN A 79 29.86 -10.83 -24.50
N GLU A 80 30.05 -10.13 -23.39
CA GLU A 80 29.39 -10.42 -22.10
C GLU A 80 27.87 -10.30 -22.17
N GLU A 81 27.36 -9.37 -22.98
CA GLU A 81 25.94 -9.06 -23.09
C GLU A 81 25.12 -10.26 -23.60
N ILE A 82 25.75 -11.15 -24.38
CA ILE A 82 25.12 -12.41 -24.82
C ILE A 82 24.71 -13.27 -23.60
N TYR A 83 25.59 -13.39 -22.61
CA TYR A 83 25.32 -14.15 -21.39
C TYR A 83 24.28 -13.45 -20.53
N VAL A 84 24.32 -12.11 -20.44
CA VAL A 84 23.37 -11.29 -19.69
C VAL A 84 21.97 -11.42 -20.30
N GLN A 85 21.81 -11.29 -21.61
CA GLN A 85 20.51 -11.38 -22.27
C GLN A 85 19.96 -12.83 -22.25
N ARG A 86 20.81 -13.85 -22.40
CA ARG A 86 20.40 -15.25 -22.14
C ARG A 86 19.95 -15.48 -20.71
N ALA A 87 20.65 -14.90 -19.73
CA ALA A 87 20.24 -14.97 -18.32
C ALA A 87 18.88 -14.31 -18.13
N SER A 88 18.61 -13.18 -18.75
CA SER A 88 17.30 -12.51 -18.73
C SER A 88 16.18 -13.40 -19.30
N ILE A 89 16.45 -14.16 -20.41
CA ILE A 89 15.48 -15.15 -20.92
C ILE A 89 15.15 -16.22 -19.87
N PHE A 90 16.16 -16.73 -19.18
CA PHE A 90 15.95 -17.77 -18.15
C PHE A 90 15.25 -17.19 -16.91
N SER A 91 15.59 -15.98 -16.50
CA SER A 91 14.94 -15.28 -15.40
C SER A 91 13.44 -15.11 -15.67
N LYS A 92 13.06 -14.55 -16.84
CA LYS A 92 11.66 -14.40 -17.26
C LYS A 92 10.91 -15.74 -17.35
N LYS A 93 11.61 -16.83 -17.62
CA LYS A 93 11.08 -18.19 -17.57
C LYS A 93 11.11 -18.81 -16.16
N LYS A 94 11.41 -18.02 -15.11
CA LYS A 94 11.55 -18.46 -13.71
C LYS A 94 12.60 -19.55 -13.48
N LYS A 95 13.60 -19.64 -14.35
CA LYS A 95 14.72 -20.59 -14.25
C LYS A 95 15.97 -19.91 -13.67
N HIS A 96 15.81 -19.29 -12.53
CA HIS A 96 16.80 -18.42 -11.88
C HIS A 96 18.18 -19.07 -11.70
N LYS A 97 18.25 -20.38 -11.38
CA LYS A 97 19.54 -21.09 -11.25
C LYS A 97 20.33 -21.14 -12.57
N LEU A 98 19.63 -21.24 -13.71
CA LEU A 98 20.29 -21.21 -15.02
C LEU A 98 20.71 -19.78 -15.39
N ALA A 99 19.90 -18.78 -15.03
CA ALA A 99 20.25 -17.38 -15.18
C ALA A 99 21.55 -17.06 -14.40
N ILE A 100 21.62 -17.45 -13.12
CA ILE A 100 22.82 -17.28 -12.29
C ILE A 100 24.04 -17.94 -12.94
N ALA A 101 23.92 -19.16 -13.47
CA ALA A 101 25.05 -19.83 -14.10
C ALA A 101 25.59 -19.09 -15.35
N LEU A 102 24.69 -18.42 -16.10
CA LEU A 102 25.09 -17.60 -17.24
C LEU A 102 25.70 -16.27 -16.80
N LEU A 103 25.15 -15.64 -15.76
CA LEU A 103 25.72 -14.43 -15.20
C LEU A 103 27.11 -14.66 -14.62
N TYR A 104 27.40 -15.84 -14.06
CA TYR A 104 28.76 -16.21 -13.67
C TYR A 104 29.71 -16.28 -14.87
N LYS A 105 29.24 -16.74 -16.04
CA LYS A 105 30.07 -16.69 -17.25
C LYS A 105 30.28 -15.25 -17.72
N ALA A 106 29.24 -14.40 -17.71
CA ALA A 106 29.39 -12.99 -18.00
C ALA A 106 30.45 -12.35 -17.09
N LEU A 107 30.42 -12.67 -15.79
CA LEU A 107 31.39 -12.13 -14.82
C LEU A 107 32.85 -12.51 -15.11
N THR A 108 33.12 -13.58 -15.87
CA THR A 108 34.49 -13.98 -16.24
C THR A 108 35.06 -13.20 -17.43
N VAL A 109 34.22 -12.52 -18.21
CA VAL A 109 34.61 -11.82 -19.45
C VAL A 109 34.35 -10.31 -19.36
N THR A 110 33.62 -9.85 -18.37
CA THR A 110 33.29 -8.42 -18.20
C THR A 110 34.45 -7.58 -17.70
N GLU A 111 34.53 -6.35 -18.19
CA GLU A 111 35.37 -5.31 -17.64
C GLU A 111 34.70 -4.53 -16.49
N ASN A 112 33.36 -4.56 -16.43
CA ASN A 112 32.55 -3.89 -15.41
C ASN A 112 31.71 -4.89 -14.59
N PRO A 113 32.27 -5.47 -13.52
CA PRO A 113 31.58 -6.52 -12.75
C PRO A 113 30.39 -6.02 -11.92
N SER A 114 30.27 -4.71 -11.67
CA SER A 114 29.26 -4.16 -10.77
C SER A 114 27.83 -4.48 -11.24
N GLU A 115 27.54 -4.23 -12.52
CA GLU A 115 26.22 -4.47 -13.10
C GLU A 115 25.86 -5.97 -13.04
N ILE A 116 26.79 -6.84 -13.38
CA ILE A 116 26.58 -8.30 -13.35
C ILE A 116 26.40 -8.79 -11.92
N ASN A 117 27.16 -8.24 -10.96
CA ASN A 117 26.98 -8.53 -9.54
C ASN A 117 25.57 -8.15 -9.06
N ASN A 118 25.03 -6.99 -9.50
CA ASN A 118 23.66 -6.57 -9.18
C ASN A 118 22.65 -7.56 -9.75
N LEU A 119 22.80 -7.98 -11.01
CA LEU A 119 21.93 -8.99 -11.63
C LEU A 119 21.98 -10.32 -10.90
N ILE A 120 23.16 -10.81 -10.50
CA ILE A 120 23.30 -12.04 -9.72
C ILE A 120 22.61 -11.88 -8.35
N GLY A 121 22.81 -10.74 -7.69
CA GLY A 121 22.14 -10.43 -6.42
C GLY A 121 20.63 -10.50 -6.55
N ASN A 122 20.07 -9.91 -7.61
CA ASN A 122 18.62 -9.94 -7.89
C ASN A 122 18.12 -11.36 -8.17
N GLU A 123 18.86 -12.18 -8.93
CA GLU A 123 18.49 -13.57 -9.17
C GLU A 123 18.49 -14.39 -7.87
N TYR A 124 19.43 -14.12 -6.94
CA TYR A 124 19.42 -14.73 -5.61
C TYR A 124 18.25 -14.26 -4.75
N LEU A 125 17.77 -13.01 -4.90
CA LEU A 125 16.53 -12.56 -4.25
C LEU A 125 15.32 -13.35 -4.75
N PHE A 126 15.20 -13.60 -6.06
CA PHE A 126 14.08 -14.35 -6.63
C PHE A 126 14.01 -15.80 -6.14
N ILE A 127 15.13 -16.41 -5.79
CA ILE A 127 15.17 -17.76 -5.18
C ILE A 127 15.23 -17.73 -3.65
N GLU A 128 15.02 -16.55 -3.05
CA GLU A 128 15.00 -16.30 -1.60
C GLU A 128 16.31 -16.70 -0.88
N ASN A 129 17.43 -16.73 -1.60
CA ASN A 129 18.75 -16.95 -1.01
C ASN A 129 19.36 -15.61 -0.58
N PHE A 130 18.81 -15.05 0.50
CA PHE A 130 19.18 -13.72 0.99
C PHE A 130 20.65 -13.62 1.45
N ASN A 131 21.26 -14.72 1.92
CA ASN A 131 22.69 -14.71 2.28
C ASN A 131 23.58 -14.45 1.07
N LYS A 132 23.33 -15.14 -0.04
CA LYS A 132 24.09 -14.90 -1.26
C LYS A 132 23.76 -13.56 -1.91
N ALA A 133 22.48 -13.18 -1.98
CA ALA A 133 22.09 -11.87 -2.48
C ALA A 133 22.85 -10.74 -1.75
N LYS A 134 22.90 -10.82 -0.41
CA LYS A 134 23.66 -9.88 0.44
C LYS A 134 25.13 -9.75 0.02
N GLU A 135 25.82 -10.87 -0.22
CA GLU A 135 27.22 -10.85 -0.63
C GLU A 135 27.44 -10.07 -1.94
N TYR A 136 26.54 -10.24 -2.91
CA TYR A 136 26.64 -9.57 -4.21
C TYR A 136 26.32 -8.07 -4.12
N PHE A 137 25.29 -7.69 -3.37
CA PHE A 137 24.99 -6.26 -3.17
C PHE A 137 26.09 -5.53 -2.40
N ILE A 138 26.76 -6.18 -1.45
CA ILE A 138 27.95 -5.61 -0.79
C ILE A 138 29.05 -5.36 -1.82
N ARG A 139 29.29 -6.28 -2.75
CA ARG A 139 30.28 -6.06 -3.83
C ARG A 139 29.94 -4.84 -4.68
N CYS A 140 28.65 -4.70 -5.09
CA CYS A 140 28.21 -3.52 -5.84
C CYS A 140 28.50 -2.21 -5.08
N LEU A 141 28.18 -2.19 -3.78
CA LEU A 141 28.37 -1.00 -2.94
C LEU A 141 29.84 -0.68 -2.67
N ASN A 142 30.73 -1.69 -2.64
CA ASN A 142 32.17 -1.48 -2.54
C ASN A 142 32.77 -0.86 -3.80
N GLU A 143 32.16 -1.10 -4.97
CA GLU A 143 32.60 -0.52 -6.24
C GLU A 143 31.95 0.85 -6.48
N ASN A 144 30.67 0.99 -6.14
CA ASN A 144 29.91 2.23 -6.31
C ASN A 144 29.03 2.51 -5.08
N HIS A 145 29.44 3.45 -4.24
CA HIS A 145 28.68 3.89 -3.06
C HIS A 145 27.35 4.59 -3.40
N GLU A 146 27.19 5.05 -4.64
CA GLU A 146 25.94 5.70 -5.11
C GLU A 146 24.94 4.69 -5.69
N ASP A 147 25.23 3.37 -5.67
CA ASP A 147 24.24 2.35 -6.05
C ASP A 147 23.19 2.17 -4.95
N TYR A 148 22.28 3.13 -4.87
CA TYR A 148 21.19 3.11 -3.87
C TYR A 148 20.25 1.92 -4.03
N GLN A 149 20.13 1.38 -5.25
CA GLN A 149 19.30 0.19 -5.46
C GLN A 149 19.90 -1.04 -4.75
N SER A 150 21.21 -1.24 -4.90
CA SER A 150 21.93 -2.28 -4.16
C SER A 150 21.87 -2.06 -2.64
N LEU A 151 21.94 -0.82 -2.17
CA LEU A 151 21.78 -0.50 -0.74
C LEU A 151 20.39 -0.92 -0.21
N TYR A 152 19.33 -0.57 -0.92
CA TYR A 152 17.98 -0.97 -0.52
C TYR A 152 17.79 -2.49 -0.56
N ASN A 153 18.30 -3.16 -1.59
CA ASN A 153 18.22 -4.62 -1.72
C ASN A 153 19.03 -5.32 -0.61
N LEU A 154 20.19 -4.78 -0.26
CA LEU A 154 20.99 -5.27 0.86
C LEU A 154 20.24 -5.16 2.19
N LEU A 155 19.65 -4.00 2.48
CA LEU A 155 18.87 -3.79 3.70
C LEU A 155 17.64 -4.70 3.75
N TYR A 156 17.00 -4.96 2.60
CA TYR A 156 15.95 -5.95 2.50
C TYR A 156 16.44 -7.36 2.82
N CYS A 157 17.62 -7.75 2.36
CA CYS A 157 18.23 -9.04 2.73
C CYS A 157 18.46 -9.15 4.24
N PHE A 158 19.03 -8.12 4.88
CA PHE A 158 19.18 -8.09 6.33
C PHE A 158 17.84 -8.22 7.07
N GLU A 159 16.81 -7.56 6.59
CA GLU A 159 15.47 -7.65 7.18
C GLU A 159 14.90 -9.07 7.08
N LYS A 160 15.00 -9.71 5.92
CA LYS A 160 14.53 -11.09 5.72
C LYS A 160 15.28 -12.11 6.56
N LEU A 161 16.56 -11.85 6.82
CA LEU A 161 17.42 -12.69 7.68
C LEU A 161 17.27 -12.36 9.18
N ASN A 162 16.45 -11.37 9.55
CA ASN A 162 16.36 -10.81 10.91
C ASN A 162 17.70 -10.31 11.48
N GLN A 163 18.59 -9.84 10.63
CA GLN A 163 19.96 -9.37 10.95
C GLN A 163 19.99 -7.86 11.15
N ILE A 164 19.14 -7.32 12.02
CA ILE A 164 19.01 -5.85 12.22
C ILE A 164 20.30 -5.24 12.78
N ASN A 165 21.02 -5.95 13.66
CA ASN A 165 22.26 -5.45 14.24
C ASN A 165 23.41 -5.41 13.21
N GLU A 166 23.49 -6.40 12.32
CA GLU A 166 24.46 -6.42 11.23
C GLU A 166 24.20 -5.31 10.22
N ALA A 167 22.92 -5.08 9.88
CA ALA A 167 22.50 -3.94 9.06
C ALA A 167 22.95 -2.59 9.67
N LYS A 168 22.80 -2.46 10.99
CA LYS A 168 23.25 -1.25 11.72
C LYS A 168 24.77 -1.08 11.66
N ILE A 169 25.53 -2.15 11.84
CA ILE A 169 26.99 -2.11 11.73
C ILE A 169 27.40 -1.72 10.32
N PHE A 170 26.86 -2.39 9.32
CA PHE A 170 27.12 -2.10 7.92
C PHE A 170 26.84 -0.63 7.56
N LEU A 171 25.66 -0.10 7.93
CA LEU A 171 25.33 1.31 7.64
C LEU A 171 26.27 2.29 8.34
N LYS A 172 26.78 1.99 9.52
CA LYS A 172 27.77 2.84 10.19
C LYS A 172 29.10 2.84 9.45
N GLU A 173 29.63 1.67 9.09
CA GLU A 173 30.83 1.55 8.29
C GLU A 173 30.69 2.24 6.93
N PHE A 174 29.51 2.11 6.31
CA PHE A 174 29.19 2.79 5.06
C PHE A 174 29.18 4.33 5.21
N ILE A 175 28.58 4.84 6.29
CA ILE A 175 28.58 6.27 6.63
C ILE A 175 30.01 6.76 6.98
N ASP A 176 30.82 5.95 7.64
CA ASP A 176 32.20 6.31 7.95
C ASP A 176 33.03 6.52 6.67
N SER A 177 32.68 5.80 5.57
CA SER A 177 33.32 5.97 4.26
C SER A 177 32.72 7.14 3.46
N ASP A 178 31.45 7.42 3.61
CA ASP A 178 30.72 8.52 2.94
C ASP A 178 29.79 9.24 3.97
N PRO A 179 30.34 10.19 4.77
CA PRO A 179 29.60 10.86 5.83
C PRO A 179 28.45 11.77 5.36
N TYR A 180 28.43 12.13 4.08
CA TYR A 180 27.40 13.00 3.51
C TYR A 180 26.33 12.22 2.74
N ASN A 181 26.25 10.91 2.88
CA ASN A 181 25.24 10.09 2.26
C ASN A 181 23.89 10.20 3.01
N GLU A 182 23.01 11.04 2.50
CA GLU A 182 21.70 11.30 3.11
C GLU A 182 20.83 10.05 3.20
N ILE A 183 20.97 9.14 2.23
CA ILE A 183 20.17 7.91 2.19
C ILE A 183 20.65 6.93 3.27
N ALA A 184 21.95 6.79 3.45
CA ALA A 184 22.52 5.91 4.49
C ALA A 184 22.10 6.38 5.90
N TRP A 185 22.21 7.68 6.19
CA TRP A 185 21.71 8.28 7.43
C TRP A 185 20.20 8.07 7.63
N HIS A 186 19.40 8.29 6.59
CA HIS A 186 17.96 8.05 6.63
C HIS A 186 17.63 6.59 6.94
N GLN A 187 18.30 5.62 6.30
CA GLN A 187 18.08 4.19 6.56
C GLN A 187 18.54 3.80 7.97
N LEU A 188 19.64 4.36 8.45
CA LEU A 188 20.10 4.15 9.83
C LEU A 188 19.07 4.67 10.84
N GLY A 189 18.49 5.84 10.59
CA GLY A 189 17.39 6.40 11.39
C GLY A 189 16.20 5.45 11.46
N LYS A 190 15.78 4.87 10.34
CA LYS A 190 14.70 3.87 10.28
C LYS A 190 15.04 2.60 11.07
N LEU A 191 16.28 2.13 11.04
CA LEU A 191 16.71 0.99 11.85
C LEU A 191 16.68 1.33 13.35
N TYR A 192 17.09 2.53 13.75
CA TYR A 192 16.98 2.96 15.14
C TYR A 192 15.53 3.02 15.62
N ILE A 193 14.57 3.41 14.77
CA ILE A 193 13.14 3.33 15.11
C ILE A 193 12.70 1.89 15.38
N LYS A 194 13.14 0.92 14.53
CA LYS A 194 12.83 -0.51 14.74
C LYS A 194 13.42 -1.05 16.04
N LEU A 195 14.55 -0.50 16.48
CA LEU A 195 15.22 -0.83 17.75
C LEU A 195 14.68 -0.04 18.95
N ASN A 196 13.71 0.87 18.76
CA ASN A 196 13.19 1.81 19.75
C ASN A 196 14.25 2.78 20.31
N GLU A 197 15.36 3.01 19.60
CA GLU A 197 16.42 3.95 19.94
C GLU A 197 16.09 5.36 19.36
N TYR A 198 15.01 6.00 19.88
CA TYR A 198 14.41 7.18 19.25
C TYR A 198 15.33 8.40 19.19
N ASP A 199 16.15 8.65 20.21
CA ASP A 199 17.11 9.76 20.23
C ASP A 199 18.16 9.63 19.12
N LYS A 200 18.68 8.40 18.91
CA LYS A 200 19.61 8.12 17.83
C LYS A 200 18.96 8.21 16.46
N ALA A 201 17.68 7.79 16.37
CA ALA A 201 16.91 7.94 15.13
C ALA A 201 16.74 9.42 14.76
N MET A 202 16.44 10.27 15.75
CA MET A 202 16.32 11.71 15.56
C MET A 202 17.62 12.31 15.03
N SER A 203 18.76 12.00 15.69
CA SER A 203 20.08 12.46 15.25
C SER A 203 20.42 11.98 13.83
N ALA A 204 20.08 10.73 13.49
CA ALA A 204 20.34 10.19 12.16
C ALA A 204 19.53 10.91 11.08
N PHE A 205 18.26 11.24 11.35
CA PHE A 205 17.46 12.07 10.41
C PHE A 205 17.98 13.49 10.31
N ASP A 206 18.49 14.07 11.41
CA ASP A 206 19.13 15.39 11.38
C ASP A 206 20.38 15.38 10.48
N PHE A 207 21.23 14.35 10.59
CA PHE A 207 22.38 14.21 9.71
C PHE A 207 21.97 13.98 8.25
N SER A 208 20.92 13.19 7.99
CA SER A 208 20.37 13.03 6.64
C SER A 208 19.92 14.37 6.03
N ILE A 209 19.27 15.23 6.84
CA ILE A 209 18.84 16.58 6.42
C ILE A 209 20.04 17.51 6.21
N ILE A 210 21.03 17.47 7.09
CA ILE A 210 22.26 18.26 6.95
C ILE A 210 23.03 17.87 5.68
N SER A 211 23.08 16.57 5.36
CA SER A 211 23.72 16.06 4.14
C SER A 211 23.00 16.53 2.87
N ASN A 212 21.66 16.58 2.90
CA ASN A 212 20.85 17.06 1.80
C ASN A 212 19.52 17.69 2.31
N GLU A 213 19.50 19.01 2.37
CA GLU A 213 18.31 19.76 2.84
C GLU A 213 17.07 19.58 1.95
N SER A 214 17.26 19.13 0.70
CA SER A 214 16.18 18.85 -0.23
C SER A 214 15.65 17.40 -0.14
N TYR A 215 16.24 16.56 0.72
CA TYR A 215 15.83 15.16 0.86
C TYR A 215 14.55 15.04 1.71
N SER A 216 13.42 15.23 1.06
CA SER A 216 12.08 15.27 1.66
C SER A 216 11.74 14.05 2.53
N SER A 217 12.24 12.86 2.18
CA SER A 217 11.99 11.62 2.93
C SER A 217 12.47 11.68 4.38
N ALA A 218 13.58 12.37 4.65
CA ALA A 218 14.11 12.53 6.01
C ALA A 218 13.16 13.35 6.89
N TYR A 219 12.58 14.43 6.36
CA TYR A 219 11.59 15.24 7.07
C TYR A 219 10.31 14.45 7.36
N ILE A 220 9.87 13.59 6.43
CA ILE A 220 8.69 12.73 6.65
C ILE A 220 8.93 11.77 7.80
N GLU A 221 10.05 11.05 7.79
CA GLU A 221 10.35 10.07 8.84
C GLU A 221 10.63 10.75 10.19
N LYS A 222 11.30 11.92 10.20
CA LYS A 222 11.46 12.75 11.39
C LYS A 222 10.11 13.21 11.93
N GLY A 223 9.19 13.65 11.06
CA GLY A 223 7.82 14.02 11.43
C GLY A 223 7.08 12.85 12.08
N LYS A 224 7.14 11.64 11.49
CA LYS A 224 6.53 10.43 12.07
C LYS A 224 7.13 10.07 13.44
N LEU A 225 8.45 10.23 13.60
CA LEU A 225 9.09 10.00 14.89
C LEU A 225 8.65 11.01 15.94
N LEU A 226 8.55 12.28 15.57
CA LEU A 226 8.06 13.34 16.45
C LEU A 226 6.59 13.11 16.88
N GLU A 227 5.74 12.61 15.99
CA GLU A 227 4.39 12.18 16.39
C GLU A 227 4.42 11.04 17.42
N LYS A 228 5.36 10.10 17.26
CA LYS A 228 5.48 8.94 18.15
C LYS A 228 5.92 9.34 19.57
N VAL A 229 6.63 10.46 19.69
CA VAL A 229 7.03 11.06 20.97
C VAL A 229 6.12 12.23 21.39
N ASP A 230 4.92 12.31 20.80
CA ASP A 230 3.87 13.30 21.09
C ASP A 230 4.27 14.77 20.85
N ASN A 231 5.35 15.04 20.10
CA ASN A 231 5.75 16.40 19.72
C ASN A 231 5.10 16.82 18.39
N TYR A 232 3.79 17.01 18.42
CA TYR A 232 2.98 17.30 17.25
C TYR A 232 3.30 18.63 16.57
N GLN A 233 3.75 19.64 17.32
CA GLN A 233 4.10 20.96 16.75
C GLN A 233 5.32 20.89 15.84
N GLU A 234 6.39 20.23 16.30
CA GLU A 234 7.59 20.02 15.49
C GLU A 234 7.35 19.02 14.34
N ALA A 235 6.47 18.02 14.54
CA ALA A 235 6.04 17.13 13.47
C ALA A 235 5.41 17.91 12.31
N ILE A 236 4.47 18.83 12.60
CA ILE A 236 3.83 19.70 11.59
C ILE A 236 4.87 20.50 10.82
N LYS A 237 5.87 21.10 11.48
CA LYS A 237 6.92 21.88 10.80
C LYS A 237 7.70 21.02 9.80
N ASN A 238 8.09 19.82 10.21
CA ASN A 238 8.82 18.90 9.34
C ASN A 238 7.97 18.44 8.14
N TYR A 239 6.70 18.11 8.35
CA TYR A 239 5.78 17.80 7.27
C TYR A 239 5.56 18.96 6.30
N GLN A 240 5.45 20.21 6.83
CA GLN A 240 5.33 21.41 5.99
C GLN A 240 6.57 21.67 5.15
N ILE A 241 7.78 21.40 5.66
CA ILE A 241 9.01 21.48 4.87
C ILE A 241 8.97 20.45 3.75
N SER A 242 8.70 19.18 4.09
CA SER A 242 8.57 18.11 3.10
C SER A 242 7.51 18.42 2.02
N PHE A 243 6.38 19.01 2.40
CA PHE A 243 5.31 19.41 1.49
C PHE A 243 5.74 20.52 0.50
N LYS A 244 6.65 21.40 0.92
CA LYS A 244 7.22 22.46 0.04
C LYS A 244 8.29 21.91 -0.90
N LEU A 245 9.06 20.92 -0.46
CA LEU A 245 10.16 20.34 -1.25
C LEU A 245 9.64 19.45 -2.38
N ASN A 246 8.56 18.74 -2.14
CA ASN A 246 7.94 17.84 -3.11
C ASN A 246 6.57 18.39 -3.56
N SER A 247 6.00 17.79 -4.60
CA SER A 247 4.62 18.07 -4.98
C SER A 247 3.67 17.77 -3.82
N PRO A 248 2.56 18.55 -3.68
CA PRO A 248 1.52 18.28 -2.70
C PRO A 248 1.13 16.80 -2.66
N ASN A 249 1.10 16.22 -1.47
CA ASN A 249 0.89 14.79 -1.24
C ASN A 249 -0.21 14.59 -0.20
N ALA A 250 -1.21 13.80 -0.56
CA ALA A 250 -2.35 13.50 0.31
C ALA A 250 -1.95 12.91 1.66
N PHE A 251 -0.94 12.03 1.67
CA PHE A 251 -0.42 11.45 2.89
C PHE A 251 0.11 12.51 3.86
N ILE A 252 0.88 13.49 3.37
CA ILE A 252 1.45 14.55 4.22
C ILE A 252 0.35 15.45 4.78
N SER A 253 -0.59 15.90 3.94
CA SER A 253 -1.75 16.69 4.39
C SER A 253 -2.55 15.94 5.45
N HIS A 254 -2.80 14.65 5.26
CA HIS A 254 -3.46 13.80 6.25
C HIS A 254 -2.69 13.75 7.58
N ARG A 255 -1.34 13.58 7.55
CA ARG A 255 -0.51 13.54 8.76
C ARG A 255 -0.55 14.88 9.53
N ILE A 256 -0.49 16.01 8.81
CA ILE A 256 -0.64 17.36 9.42
C ILE A 256 -2.03 17.48 10.07
N GLY A 257 -3.08 17.02 9.39
CA GLY A 257 -4.43 16.98 9.94
C GLY A 257 -4.53 16.16 11.24
N LEU A 258 -3.90 15.00 11.31
CA LEU A 258 -3.82 14.18 12.52
C LEU A 258 -3.09 14.90 13.66
N CYS A 259 -1.98 15.56 13.38
CA CYS A 259 -1.25 16.36 14.38
C CYS A 259 -2.12 17.50 14.93
N HIS A 260 -2.82 18.25 14.06
CA HIS A 260 -3.76 19.29 14.49
C HIS A 260 -4.91 18.73 15.32
N MET A 261 -5.44 17.56 14.95
CA MET A 261 -6.47 16.87 15.72
C MET A 261 -5.98 16.51 17.13
N LYS A 262 -4.72 16.06 17.28
CA LYS A 262 -4.10 15.77 18.58
C LYS A 262 -3.87 17.02 19.42
N LEU A 263 -3.56 18.14 18.78
CA LEU A 263 -3.41 19.46 19.44
C LEU A 263 -4.76 20.12 19.79
N GLY A 264 -5.90 19.51 19.43
CA GLY A 264 -7.24 20.07 19.68
C GLY A 264 -7.69 21.12 18.64
N ASN A 265 -6.91 21.36 17.59
CA ASN A 265 -7.20 22.34 16.54
C ASN A 265 -8.13 21.75 15.48
N SER A 266 -9.39 21.49 15.85
CA SER A 266 -10.36 20.77 15.01
C SER A 266 -10.59 21.41 13.64
N THR A 267 -10.63 22.74 13.53
CA THR A 267 -10.85 23.43 12.25
C THR A 267 -9.67 23.24 11.29
N LEU A 268 -8.45 23.37 11.78
CA LEU A 268 -7.24 23.10 10.96
C LEU A 268 -7.16 21.64 10.55
N ALA A 269 -7.48 20.72 11.46
CA ALA A 269 -7.51 19.29 11.15
C ALA A 269 -8.50 18.99 10.02
N MET A 270 -9.71 19.56 10.04
CA MET A 270 -10.69 19.41 8.96
C MET A 270 -10.15 19.91 7.63
N ASN A 271 -9.57 21.11 7.59
CA ASN A 271 -9.03 21.69 6.36
C ASN A 271 -7.94 20.80 5.74
N PHE A 272 -7.02 20.27 6.56
CA PHE A 272 -5.97 19.38 6.06
C PHE A 272 -6.49 18.00 5.62
N PHE A 273 -7.53 17.45 6.26
CA PHE A 273 -8.18 16.25 5.77
C PHE A 273 -8.92 16.50 4.44
N GLU A 274 -9.58 17.65 4.29
CA GLU A 274 -10.21 18.03 3.03
C GLU A 274 -9.18 18.26 1.91
N GLU A 275 -8.04 18.89 2.21
CA GLU A 275 -6.93 19.04 1.27
C GLU A 275 -6.39 17.67 0.83
N SER A 276 -6.19 16.75 1.76
CA SER A 276 -5.77 15.36 1.45
C SER A 276 -6.76 14.66 0.50
N ILE A 277 -8.05 14.82 0.74
CA ILE A 277 -9.13 14.27 -0.09
C ILE A 277 -9.15 14.91 -1.49
N GLN A 278 -8.86 16.21 -1.60
CA GLN A 278 -8.78 16.90 -2.89
C GLN A 278 -7.58 16.43 -3.71
N LEU A 279 -6.44 16.21 -3.05
CA LEU A 279 -5.22 15.70 -3.70
C LEU A 279 -5.37 14.25 -4.16
N GLU A 280 -5.96 13.40 -3.33
CA GLU A 280 -6.17 11.99 -3.62
C GLU A 280 -7.55 11.53 -3.09
N PRO A 281 -8.59 11.59 -3.92
CA PRO A 281 -9.93 11.21 -3.51
C PRO A 281 -10.05 9.75 -3.01
N ASN A 282 -9.16 8.87 -3.45
CA ASN A 282 -9.13 7.47 -3.01
C ASN A 282 -8.42 7.26 -1.66
N HIS A 283 -7.86 8.31 -1.04
CA HIS A 283 -7.23 8.19 0.27
C HIS A 283 -8.27 7.98 1.38
N GLU A 284 -8.69 6.75 1.57
CA GLU A 284 -9.79 6.34 2.45
C GLU A 284 -9.64 6.84 3.88
N GLN A 285 -8.41 6.83 4.44
CA GLN A 285 -8.16 7.19 5.82
C GLN A 285 -8.51 8.66 6.11
N SER A 286 -8.30 9.58 5.15
CA SER A 286 -8.66 10.99 5.30
C SER A 286 -10.17 11.18 5.41
N TRP A 287 -10.95 10.43 4.63
CA TRP A 287 -12.41 10.43 4.76
C TRP A 287 -12.85 9.94 6.13
N ILE A 288 -12.28 8.81 6.60
CA ILE A 288 -12.63 8.21 7.89
C ILE A 288 -12.32 9.19 9.03
N ASP A 289 -11.14 9.83 9.03
CA ASP A 289 -10.73 10.71 10.10
C ASP A 289 -11.49 12.03 10.10
N LEU A 290 -11.80 12.59 8.92
CA LEU A 290 -12.70 13.75 8.78
C LEU A 290 -14.10 13.42 9.31
N ILE A 291 -14.67 12.28 8.93
CA ILE A 291 -15.99 11.82 9.38
C ILE A 291 -15.99 11.63 10.90
N ASN A 292 -14.94 11.03 11.45
CA ASN A 292 -14.79 10.84 12.90
C ASN A 292 -14.71 12.17 13.64
N LEU A 293 -13.98 13.14 13.11
CA LEU A 293 -13.83 14.47 13.69
C LEU A 293 -15.16 15.22 13.70
N LEU A 294 -15.92 15.19 12.59
CA LEU A 294 -17.25 15.76 12.50
C LEU A 294 -18.24 15.11 13.49
N GLN A 295 -18.14 13.78 13.69
CA GLN A 295 -18.94 13.10 14.70
C GLN A 295 -18.60 13.55 16.14
N ARG A 296 -17.32 13.75 16.44
CA ARG A 296 -16.87 14.28 17.76
C ARG A 296 -17.37 15.69 18.00
N ASN A 297 -17.40 16.51 16.97
CA ASN A 297 -17.92 17.87 17.01
C ASN A 297 -19.46 17.92 17.02
N ASN A 298 -20.15 16.77 17.01
CA ASN A 298 -21.60 16.64 16.91
C ASN A 298 -22.22 17.21 15.59
N GLU A 299 -21.41 17.33 14.54
CA GLU A 299 -21.82 17.81 13.20
C GLU A 299 -22.35 16.62 12.35
N LEU A 300 -23.38 15.92 12.84
CA LEU A 300 -23.82 14.65 12.26
C LEU A 300 -24.33 14.76 10.83
N LEU A 301 -25.00 15.87 10.45
CA LEU A 301 -25.50 16.05 9.09
C LEU A 301 -24.36 16.27 8.08
N LYS A 302 -23.34 17.04 8.46
CA LYS A 302 -22.10 17.17 7.65
C LYS A 302 -21.38 15.83 7.54
N SER A 303 -21.25 15.11 8.64
CA SER A 303 -20.68 13.78 8.66
C SER A 303 -21.38 12.82 7.69
N GLN A 304 -22.73 12.85 7.60
CA GLN A 304 -23.50 12.08 6.63
C GLN A 304 -23.17 12.47 5.18
N LEU A 305 -23.08 13.78 4.91
CA LEU A 305 -22.73 14.27 3.56
C LEU A 305 -21.36 13.74 3.12
N TYR A 306 -20.34 13.80 4.01
CA TYR A 306 -19.02 13.28 3.71
C TYR A 306 -18.99 11.76 3.54
N VAL A 307 -19.78 11.02 4.33
CA VAL A 307 -19.94 9.56 4.11
C VAL A 307 -20.50 9.25 2.73
N ARG A 308 -21.54 9.96 2.29
CA ARG A 308 -22.10 9.75 0.94
C ARG A 308 -21.06 9.99 -0.14
N ARG A 309 -20.36 11.14 -0.08
CA ARG A 309 -19.29 11.47 -1.03
C ARG A 309 -18.15 10.43 -1.01
N SER A 310 -17.76 9.97 0.17
CA SER A 310 -16.71 8.96 0.29
C SER A 310 -17.09 7.62 -0.34
N LEU A 311 -18.35 7.23 -0.24
CA LEU A 311 -18.87 6.00 -0.86
C LEU A 311 -19.06 6.10 -2.39
N GLU A 312 -19.17 7.32 -2.94
CA GLU A 312 -19.16 7.53 -4.40
C GLU A 312 -17.78 7.21 -4.99
N VAL A 313 -16.70 7.40 -4.22
CA VAL A 313 -15.32 7.17 -4.66
C VAL A 313 -14.79 5.82 -4.19
N ASN A 314 -15.06 5.45 -2.94
CA ASN A 314 -14.57 4.22 -2.28
C ASN A 314 -15.77 3.31 -1.95
N GLY A 315 -16.56 2.95 -2.96
CA GLY A 315 -17.82 2.21 -2.80
C GLY A 315 -17.70 0.81 -2.23
N ASP A 316 -16.53 0.20 -2.30
CA ASP A 316 -16.18 -1.13 -1.77
C ASP A 316 -15.62 -1.09 -0.33
N SER A 317 -15.40 0.09 0.25
CA SER A 317 -14.90 0.20 1.61
C SER A 317 -15.95 -0.22 2.65
N ILE A 318 -15.70 -1.36 3.27
CA ILE A 318 -16.55 -1.88 4.37
C ILE A 318 -16.59 -0.90 5.56
N GLU A 319 -15.47 -0.23 5.84
CA GLU A 319 -15.39 0.70 6.97
C GLU A 319 -16.27 1.94 6.73
N LEU A 320 -16.29 2.48 5.52
CA LEU A 320 -17.17 3.60 5.17
C LEU A 320 -18.65 3.19 5.21
N TRP A 321 -18.99 1.99 4.78
CA TRP A 321 -20.37 1.47 4.93
C TRP A 321 -20.77 1.28 6.40
N ARG A 322 -19.83 0.86 7.27
CA ARG A 322 -20.07 0.82 8.71
C ARG A 322 -20.27 2.21 9.30
N LYS A 323 -19.51 3.20 8.86
CA LYS A 323 -19.70 4.60 9.24
C LYS A 323 -21.04 5.13 8.77
N SER A 324 -21.45 4.79 7.54
CA SER A 324 -22.78 5.11 7.00
C SER A 324 -23.88 4.57 7.91
N ALA A 325 -23.83 3.28 8.25
CA ALA A 325 -24.82 2.69 9.14
C ALA A 325 -24.86 3.36 10.52
N GLU A 326 -23.69 3.68 11.10
CA GLU A 326 -23.61 4.32 12.42
C GLU A 326 -24.19 5.74 12.41
N ILE A 327 -23.80 6.57 11.43
CA ILE A 327 -24.22 7.96 11.34
C ILE A 327 -25.72 8.04 11.04
N ASN A 328 -26.18 7.29 10.01
CA ASN A 328 -27.58 7.26 9.62
C ASN A 328 -28.48 6.77 10.77
N PHE A 329 -27.99 5.83 11.60
CA PHE A 329 -28.70 5.40 12.78
C PHE A 329 -28.84 6.53 13.83
N LYS A 330 -27.77 7.33 14.06
CA LYS A 330 -27.79 8.46 14.99
C LYS A 330 -28.76 9.57 14.55
N ILE A 331 -28.85 9.85 13.24
CA ILE A 331 -29.76 10.86 12.67
C ILE A 331 -31.13 10.29 12.32
N LYS A 332 -31.39 9.01 12.64
CA LYS A 332 -32.67 8.31 12.45
C LYS A 332 -33.07 8.06 10.98
N PHE A 333 -32.09 8.02 10.07
CA PHE A 333 -32.32 7.68 8.65
C PHE A 333 -32.26 6.16 8.47
N TYR A 334 -33.28 5.47 8.99
CA TYR A 334 -33.28 4.01 9.11
C TYR A 334 -33.27 3.25 7.79
N HIS A 335 -33.79 3.82 6.71
CA HIS A 335 -33.67 3.21 5.36
C HIS A 335 -32.22 3.15 4.90
N ASP A 336 -31.47 4.25 5.05
CA ASP A 336 -30.05 4.30 4.67
C ASP A 336 -29.20 3.34 5.53
N VAL A 337 -29.60 3.14 6.81
CA VAL A 337 -28.97 2.10 7.65
C VAL A 337 -29.18 0.71 7.07
N CYS A 338 -30.41 0.42 6.62
CA CYS A 338 -30.70 -0.90 6.05
C CYS A 338 -29.89 -1.14 4.78
N THR A 339 -29.84 -0.17 3.86
CA THR A 339 -29.01 -0.25 2.64
C THR A 339 -27.54 -0.51 2.96
N ALA A 340 -26.98 0.22 3.93
CA ALA A 340 -25.61 0.01 4.35
C ALA A 340 -25.37 -1.39 4.95
N CYS A 341 -26.32 -1.87 5.77
CA CYS A 341 -26.21 -3.19 6.35
C CYS A 341 -26.41 -4.32 5.33
N GLU A 342 -27.27 -4.14 4.34
CA GLU A 342 -27.47 -5.07 3.21
C GLU A 342 -26.18 -5.22 2.39
N TYR A 343 -25.51 -4.10 2.10
CA TYR A 343 -24.22 -4.15 1.41
C TYR A 343 -23.16 -4.91 2.24
N ILE A 344 -23.03 -4.61 3.53
CA ILE A 344 -22.10 -5.31 4.43
C ILE A 344 -22.43 -6.81 4.51
N ASP A 345 -23.72 -7.16 4.46
CA ASP A 345 -24.21 -8.55 4.42
C ASP A 345 -23.77 -9.27 3.15
N SER A 346 -23.90 -8.63 2.00
CA SER A 346 -23.52 -9.21 0.71
C SER A 346 -22.05 -9.63 0.63
N ILE A 347 -21.18 -8.94 1.38
CA ILE A 347 -19.74 -9.23 1.45
C ILE A 347 -19.41 -10.26 2.56
N GLY A 348 -20.39 -10.64 3.39
CA GLY A 348 -20.18 -11.61 4.47
C GLY A 348 -19.43 -11.09 5.70
N ASN A 349 -19.26 -9.76 5.85
CA ASN A 349 -18.48 -9.15 6.93
C ASN A 349 -19.34 -8.60 8.06
N HIS A 350 -19.83 -9.50 8.91
CA HIS A 350 -20.78 -9.16 9.98
C HIS A 350 -20.11 -8.86 11.31
N SER A 351 -20.40 -7.67 11.88
CA SER A 351 -20.15 -7.36 13.28
C SER A 351 -21.46 -7.40 14.08
N LEU A 352 -21.34 -7.68 15.39
CA LEU A 352 -22.49 -7.60 16.28
C LEU A 352 -23.17 -6.22 16.26
N LYS A 353 -22.36 -5.15 16.10
CA LYS A 353 -22.84 -3.76 16.06
C LYS A 353 -23.69 -3.52 14.79
N THR A 354 -23.24 -4.01 13.65
CA THR A 354 -23.94 -3.92 12.36
C THR A 354 -25.29 -4.64 12.43
N TRP A 355 -25.31 -5.88 12.92
CA TRP A 355 -26.54 -6.62 13.11
C TRP A 355 -27.55 -5.90 14.00
N LYS A 356 -27.09 -5.31 15.12
CA LYS A 356 -27.95 -4.53 16.00
C LYS A 356 -28.53 -3.29 15.32
N PHE A 357 -27.72 -2.55 14.55
CA PHE A 357 -28.21 -1.40 13.78
C PHE A 357 -29.29 -1.82 12.77
N TRP A 358 -29.07 -2.92 12.06
CA TRP A 358 -30.03 -3.40 11.07
C TRP A 358 -31.35 -3.82 11.69
N VAL A 359 -31.31 -4.69 12.71
CA VAL A 359 -32.53 -5.13 13.41
C VAL A 359 -33.26 -3.95 14.05
N ASP A 360 -32.54 -3.05 14.73
CA ASP A 360 -33.15 -1.89 15.37
C ASP A 360 -33.80 -0.95 14.34
N SER A 361 -33.16 -0.75 13.18
CA SER A 361 -33.73 0.08 12.10
C SER A 361 -35.01 -0.51 11.54
N MET A 362 -35.06 -1.82 11.32
CA MET A 362 -36.28 -2.51 10.89
C MET A 362 -37.39 -2.43 11.95
N ILE A 363 -37.04 -2.48 13.25
CA ILE A 363 -37.99 -2.26 14.34
C ILE A 363 -38.54 -0.84 14.31
N TYR A 364 -37.72 0.19 14.15
CA TYR A 364 -38.16 1.59 14.02
C TYR A 364 -39.05 1.82 12.82
N LEU A 365 -38.76 1.14 11.68
CA LEU A 365 -39.58 1.14 10.48
C LEU A 365 -40.86 0.31 10.62
N LYS A 366 -41.11 -0.33 11.79
CA LYS A 366 -42.20 -1.24 12.06
C LYS A 366 -42.30 -2.46 11.11
N ASN A 367 -41.20 -2.81 10.45
CA ASN A 367 -41.08 -4.00 9.61
C ASN A 367 -40.69 -5.22 10.46
N TRP A 368 -41.67 -5.74 11.19
CA TRP A 368 -41.48 -6.81 12.19
C TRP A 368 -41.00 -8.13 11.56
N ASP A 369 -41.45 -8.45 10.35
CA ASP A 369 -41.08 -9.68 9.65
C ASP A 369 -39.58 -9.65 9.26
N SER A 370 -39.14 -8.58 8.60
CA SER A 370 -37.70 -8.41 8.26
C SER A 370 -36.82 -8.33 9.51
N ALA A 371 -37.25 -7.55 10.53
CA ALA A 371 -36.53 -7.48 11.81
C ALA A 371 -36.35 -8.85 12.45
N HIS A 372 -37.40 -9.69 12.41
CA HIS A 372 -37.37 -11.05 12.92
C HIS A 372 -36.42 -11.95 12.12
N LYS A 373 -36.51 -11.95 10.78
CA LYS A 373 -35.63 -12.75 9.90
C LYS A 373 -34.16 -12.41 10.09
N ILE A 374 -33.86 -11.10 10.07
CA ILE A 374 -32.48 -10.58 10.26
C ILE A 374 -32.00 -10.93 11.67
N GLY A 375 -32.83 -10.72 12.68
CA GLY A 375 -32.49 -11.04 14.07
C GLY A 375 -32.24 -12.55 14.31
N LEU A 376 -32.95 -13.43 13.62
CA LEU A 376 -32.68 -14.86 13.63
C LEU A 376 -31.31 -15.21 13.01
N ARG A 377 -30.99 -14.60 11.88
CA ARG A 377 -29.67 -14.77 11.24
C ARG A 377 -28.56 -14.28 12.18
N ALA A 378 -28.73 -13.09 12.76
CA ALA A 378 -27.78 -12.54 13.73
C ALA A 378 -27.62 -13.43 14.99
N SER A 379 -28.72 -14.04 15.48
CA SER A 379 -28.63 -14.93 16.65
C SER A 379 -27.96 -16.28 16.35
N LYS A 380 -27.93 -16.73 15.10
CA LYS A 380 -27.12 -17.90 14.70
C LYS A 380 -25.62 -17.58 14.79
N SER A 381 -25.21 -16.39 14.36
CA SER A 381 -23.81 -15.94 14.46
C SER A 381 -23.40 -15.58 15.90
N PHE A 382 -24.35 -15.12 16.72
CA PHE A 382 -24.14 -14.69 18.11
C PHE A 382 -25.12 -15.33 19.08
N PRO A 383 -25.10 -16.66 19.28
CA PRO A 383 -26.16 -17.40 19.99
C PRO A 383 -26.31 -17.03 21.47
N ASN A 384 -25.26 -16.50 22.08
CA ASN A 384 -25.26 -16.11 23.49
C ASN A 384 -25.60 -14.63 23.73
N ASN A 385 -25.97 -13.87 22.69
CA ASN A 385 -26.27 -12.46 22.82
C ASN A 385 -27.74 -12.22 23.23
N SER A 386 -27.97 -12.04 24.55
CA SER A 386 -29.30 -11.78 25.11
C SER A 386 -30.01 -10.59 24.48
N SER A 387 -29.26 -9.55 24.09
CA SER A 387 -29.83 -8.36 23.45
C SER A 387 -30.47 -8.64 22.06
N LEU A 388 -29.87 -9.53 21.26
CA LEU A 388 -30.45 -9.99 20.00
C LEU A 388 -31.64 -10.91 20.20
N LEU A 389 -31.52 -11.88 21.11
CA LEU A 389 -32.59 -12.82 21.40
C LEU A 389 -33.87 -12.11 21.88
N LEU A 390 -33.74 -11.08 22.71
CA LEU A 390 -34.88 -10.28 23.17
C LEU A 390 -35.53 -9.49 22.03
N ARG A 391 -34.77 -8.98 21.06
CA ARG A 391 -35.33 -8.34 19.84
C ARG A 391 -36.12 -9.33 19.00
N VAL A 392 -35.55 -10.51 18.78
CA VAL A 392 -36.23 -11.60 18.05
C VAL A 392 -37.54 -11.99 18.76
N ALA A 393 -37.51 -12.10 20.08
CA ALA A 393 -38.69 -12.43 20.88
C ALA A 393 -39.78 -11.35 20.77
N GLY A 394 -39.39 -10.06 20.90
CA GLY A 394 -40.32 -8.93 20.75
C GLY A 394 -40.94 -8.86 19.36
N CYS A 395 -40.15 -9.05 18.30
CA CYS A 395 -40.65 -9.13 16.94
C CYS A 395 -41.67 -10.30 16.76
N LYS A 396 -41.37 -11.48 17.33
CA LYS A 396 -42.32 -12.62 17.31
C LYS A 396 -43.67 -12.29 17.97
N ILE A 397 -43.64 -11.59 19.09
CA ILE A 397 -44.88 -11.18 19.79
C ILE A 397 -45.67 -10.23 18.91
N ARG A 398 -45.02 -9.25 18.27
CA ARG A 398 -45.68 -8.31 17.33
C ARG A 398 -46.25 -8.99 16.08
N LEU A 399 -45.67 -10.10 15.65
CA LEU A 399 -46.15 -10.95 14.58
C LEU A 399 -47.28 -11.92 15.01
N GLY A 400 -47.79 -11.79 16.24
CA GLY A 400 -48.90 -12.62 16.78
C GLY A 400 -48.47 -13.95 17.38
N LYS A 401 -47.17 -14.33 17.32
CA LYS A 401 -46.59 -15.58 17.84
C LYS A 401 -46.23 -15.45 19.32
N LYS A 402 -47.19 -15.04 20.15
CA LYS A 402 -46.99 -14.68 21.56
C LYS A 402 -46.32 -15.81 22.39
N LYS A 403 -46.81 -17.07 22.27
CA LYS A 403 -46.29 -18.21 23.02
C LYS A 403 -44.80 -18.46 22.74
N GLU A 404 -44.40 -18.42 21.48
CA GLU A 404 -43.01 -18.62 21.07
C GLU A 404 -42.09 -17.48 21.56
N GLY A 405 -42.54 -16.23 21.42
CA GLY A 405 -41.80 -15.06 21.91
C GLY A 405 -41.59 -15.15 23.46
N HIS A 406 -42.63 -15.48 24.21
CA HIS A 406 -42.53 -15.64 25.66
C HIS A 406 -41.54 -16.76 26.08
N ASN A 407 -41.47 -17.86 25.34
CA ASN A 407 -40.51 -18.94 25.63
C ASN A 407 -39.09 -18.45 25.45
N ILE A 408 -38.78 -17.71 24.33
CA ILE A 408 -37.45 -17.15 24.12
C ILE A 408 -37.06 -16.20 25.27
N ILE A 409 -38.00 -15.36 25.73
CA ILE A 409 -37.74 -14.43 26.85
C ILE A 409 -37.39 -15.21 28.11
N LYS A 410 -38.20 -16.21 28.50
CA LYS A 410 -37.95 -17.02 29.67
C LYS A 410 -36.58 -17.71 29.64
N GLU A 411 -36.19 -18.27 28.49
CA GLU A 411 -34.88 -18.89 28.31
C GLU A 411 -33.74 -17.84 28.38
N THR A 412 -33.94 -16.65 27.80
CA THR A 412 -32.93 -15.58 27.82
C THR A 412 -32.72 -15.02 29.23
N ILE A 413 -33.80 -14.90 30.04
CA ILE A 413 -33.71 -14.47 31.45
C ILE A 413 -32.91 -15.46 32.28
N LYS A 414 -33.11 -16.76 32.09
CA LYS A 414 -32.35 -17.80 32.79
C LYS A 414 -30.81 -17.67 32.60
N ARG A 415 -30.36 -17.12 31.50
CA ARG A 415 -28.93 -16.92 31.18
C ARG A 415 -28.26 -15.79 31.97
N LYS A 416 -28.97 -15.00 32.78
CA LYS A 416 -28.52 -13.93 33.71
C LYS A 416 -27.63 -12.83 33.03
N ASN A 417 -27.57 -12.73 31.69
CA ASN A 417 -26.70 -11.78 30.96
C ASN A 417 -27.47 -10.54 30.46
N ILE A 418 -28.46 -10.07 31.22
CA ILE A 418 -29.29 -8.92 30.85
C ILE A 418 -28.90 -7.73 31.71
N THR A 419 -28.19 -6.75 31.10
CA THR A 419 -27.83 -5.49 31.77
C THR A 419 -29.01 -4.52 31.81
N ASN A 420 -28.97 -3.55 32.72
CA ASN A 420 -30.01 -2.50 32.81
C ASN A 420 -30.14 -1.69 31.53
N GLN A 421 -29.06 -1.50 30.79
CA GLN A 421 -29.07 -0.85 29.47
C GLN A 421 -29.87 -1.66 28.44
N ILE A 422 -29.69 -2.98 28.40
CA ILE A 422 -30.43 -3.87 27.52
C ILE A 422 -31.92 -3.82 27.88
N ARG A 423 -32.27 -3.92 29.16
CA ARG A 423 -33.65 -3.82 29.64
C ARG A 423 -34.33 -2.54 29.20
N LYS A 424 -33.68 -1.38 29.46
CA LYS A 424 -34.21 -0.06 29.11
C LYS A 424 -34.49 0.06 27.61
N LYS A 425 -33.56 -0.42 26.78
CA LYS A 425 -33.69 -0.33 25.31
C LYS A 425 -34.75 -1.28 24.79
N ILE A 426 -34.84 -2.51 25.28
CA ILE A 426 -35.85 -3.49 24.86
C ILE A 426 -37.24 -3.05 25.28
N ASN A 427 -37.42 -2.53 26.48
CA ASN A 427 -38.69 -2.01 26.95
C ASN A 427 -39.14 -0.78 26.15
N ALA A 428 -38.21 0.03 25.64
CA ALA A 428 -38.56 1.14 24.72
C ALA A 428 -39.08 0.64 23.37
N PHE A 429 -38.57 -0.47 22.87
CA PHE A 429 -39.05 -1.08 21.62
C PHE A 429 -40.34 -1.86 21.80
N PHE A 430 -40.46 -2.55 22.93
CA PHE A 430 -41.53 -3.50 23.21
C PHE A 430 -42.07 -3.28 24.64
N PRO A 431 -42.91 -2.25 24.87
CA PRO A 431 -43.44 -1.96 26.22
C PRO A 431 -44.20 -3.13 26.84
N GLU A 432 -44.76 -4.02 26.02
CA GLU A 432 -45.43 -5.24 26.45
C GLU A 432 -44.52 -6.24 27.17
N LEU A 433 -43.20 -6.07 27.12
CA LEU A 433 -42.22 -6.93 27.80
C LEU A 433 -41.92 -6.46 29.21
N LEU A 434 -42.42 -5.33 29.68
CA LEU A 434 -42.26 -4.83 31.05
C LEU A 434 -42.76 -5.83 32.11
N ASN A 435 -43.81 -6.60 31.78
CA ASN A 435 -44.42 -7.58 32.65
C ASN A 435 -43.51 -8.82 32.95
N PHE A 436 -42.38 -8.96 32.23
CA PHE A 436 -41.48 -10.12 32.38
C PHE A 436 -40.34 -9.91 33.35
N ASN A 437 -40.26 -8.77 34.06
CA ASN A 437 -39.14 -8.44 34.95
C ASN A 437 -37.76 -8.76 34.32
N LEU A 438 -37.55 -8.28 33.08
CA LEU A 438 -36.33 -8.49 32.30
C LEU A 438 -35.05 -8.10 33.06
#